data_e28c95f2bf42c75d74b2e7181dba0103
#
_entry.id   e28c95f2bf42c75d74b2e7181dba0103
#
_cell.length_a   1.000
_cell.length_b   1.000
_cell.length_c   1.000
_cell.angle_alpha   90.00
_cell.angle_beta   90.00
_cell.angle_gamma   90.00
#
_symmetry.space_group_name_H-M   'P 1'
#
loop_
_entity.id
_entity.type
_entity.pdbx_description
1 polymer ?
#
loop_
_entity_poly.entity_id
_entity_poly.type
_entity_poly.pdbx_seq_one_letter_code
_entity_poly.pdbx_strand_id
1 'polypeptide(L)'
;MNDVGFEFADLSELEDIMSFISRHWGVNHIYSVSKELLMKEFLWLDQPDKLTIGLAKDTDGEILGIFCFKFYNYCELPDLAGALWKVTSDAEKKYQMIGVRLRQVVIKNVKHRFFSAAGAGEQTKNTYKMLRLQWNQMKQYYIINPLINEYKLTEHLSLNALETSTSGLPDIEMKCVDNVEELRCFDFDRISDILPFKDLGYIE
;
A
#
# COMPACT_ATOMS: atom_id res chain seq x y z
N MET A 1 -15.23 -13.93 -26.60
CA MET A 1 -14.97 -13.39 -25.25
C MET A 1 -13.66 -12.62 -25.36
N ASN A 2 -13.65 -11.33 -25.12
CA ASN A 2 -12.37 -10.59 -25.10
C ASN A 2 -11.66 -11.04 -23.82
N ASP A 3 -10.57 -11.78 -23.98
CA ASP A 3 -9.82 -12.31 -22.84
C ASP A 3 -9.01 -11.18 -22.21
N VAL A 4 -9.12 -11.06 -20.89
CA VAL A 4 -8.24 -10.22 -20.06
C VAL A 4 -7.15 -11.12 -19.51
N GLY A 5 -5.91 -10.79 -19.82
CA GLY A 5 -4.71 -11.38 -19.23
C GLY A 5 -4.47 -10.82 -17.82
N PHE A 6 -3.98 -11.66 -16.92
CA PHE A 6 -3.54 -11.25 -15.59
C PHE A 6 -2.14 -11.80 -15.35
N GLU A 7 -1.21 -10.92 -15.01
CA GLU A 7 0.19 -11.27 -14.80
C GLU A 7 0.86 -10.36 -13.77
N PHE A 8 2.07 -10.70 -13.33
CA PHE A 8 2.91 -9.79 -12.57
C PHE A 8 3.77 -8.97 -13.54
N ALA A 9 3.86 -7.69 -13.27
CA ALA A 9 4.60 -6.74 -14.08
C ALA A 9 6.08 -7.11 -14.17
N ASP A 10 6.63 -7.02 -15.37
CA ASP A 10 8.05 -7.02 -15.62
C ASP A 10 8.65 -5.62 -15.39
N LEU A 11 9.92 -5.56 -15.02
CA LEU A 11 10.62 -4.28 -14.85
C LEU A 11 10.63 -3.44 -16.14
N SER A 12 10.57 -4.08 -17.32
CA SER A 12 10.46 -3.42 -18.62
C SER A 12 9.17 -2.62 -18.81
N GLU A 13 8.12 -2.90 -18.02
CA GLU A 13 6.80 -2.27 -18.11
C GLU A 13 6.66 -1.05 -17.19
N LEU A 14 7.74 -0.67 -16.52
CA LEU A 14 7.75 0.40 -15.53
C LEU A 14 7.22 1.73 -16.09
N GLU A 15 7.62 2.11 -17.30
CA GLU A 15 7.17 3.35 -17.94
C GLU A 15 5.67 3.33 -18.27
N ASP A 16 5.13 2.18 -18.69
CA ASP A 16 3.71 2.01 -18.96
C ASP A 16 2.88 2.09 -17.67
N ILE A 17 3.40 1.52 -16.59
CA ILE A 17 2.79 1.61 -15.25
C ILE A 17 2.79 3.06 -14.76
N MET A 18 3.91 3.78 -14.90
CA MET A 18 3.99 5.21 -14.55
C MET A 18 2.99 6.03 -15.36
N SER A 19 2.87 5.75 -16.66
CA SER A 19 1.90 6.39 -17.54
C SER A 19 0.46 6.08 -17.12
N PHE A 20 0.16 4.83 -16.75
CA PHE A 20 -1.14 4.43 -16.21
C PHE A 20 -1.47 5.19 -14.93
N ILE A 21 -0.53 5.29 -13.99
CA ILE A 21 -0.69 6.06 -12.73
C ILE A 21 -0.94 7.53 -13.04
N SER A 22 -0.16 8.14 -13.93
CA SER A 22 -0.34 9.53 -14.35
C SER A 22 -1.74 9.81 -14.87
N ARG A 23 -2.27 8.92 -15.72
CA ARG A 23 -3.61 9.07 -16.33
C ARG A 23 -4.76 8.89 -15.33
N HIS A 24 -4.61 8.03 -14.33
CA HIS A 24 -5.72 7.57 -13.50
C HIS A 24 -5.71 8.04 -12.04
N TRP A 25 -4.59 8.59 -11.55
CA TRP A 25 -4.51 9.28 -10.25
C TRP A 25 -4.13 10.75 -10.40
N GLY A 26 -3.34 11.10 -11.40
CA GLY A 26 -2.93 12.48 -11.69
C GLY A 26 -1.46 12.58 -12.12
N VAL A 27 -1.19 13.56 -12.96
CA VAL A 27 0.14 13.79 -13.56
C VAL A 27 1.24 14.07 -12.52
N ASN A 28 0.88 14.53 -11.34
CA ASN A 28 1.81 14.84 -10.24
C ASN A 28 1.82 13.75 -9.16
N HIS A 29 1.21 12.59 -9.41
CA HIS A 29 1.31 11.48 -8.46
C HIS A 29 2.77 11.05 -8.32
N ILE A 30 3.25 10.87 -7.09
CA ILE A 30 4.67 10.63 -6.83
C ILE A 30 5.24 9.44 -7.65
N TYR A 31 4.49 8.36 -7.78
CA TYR A 31 4.89 7.19 -8.57
C TYR A 31 4.73 7.38 -10.09
N SER A 32 4.13 8.46 -10.56
CA SER A 32 4.13 8.82 -11.98
C SER A 32 5.30 9.72 -12.38
N VAL A 33 5.98 10.34 -11.39
CA VAL A 33 7.07 11.27 -11.63
C VAL A 33 8.43 10.78 -11.13
N SER A 34 8.44 9.87 -10.15
CA SER A 34 9.69 9.32 -9.59
C SER A 34 9.81 7.83 -9.87
N LYS A 35 10.59 7.50 -10.89
CA LYS A 35 10.94 6.14 -11.25
C LYS A 35 11.69 5.42 -10.13
N GLU A 36 12.63 6.12 -9.52
CA GLU A 36 13.43 5.58 -8.41
C GLU A 36 12.55 5.17 -7.23
N LEU A 37 11.58 6.02 -6.88
CA LEU A 37 10.68 5.71 -5.78
C LEU A 37 9.75 4.55 -6.13
N LEU A 38 9.22 4.50 -7.35
CA LEU A 38 8.38 3.39 -7.79
C LEU A 38 9.16 2.06 -7.73
N MET A 39 10.40 2.06 -8.18
CA MET A 39 11.29 0.90 -8.11
C MET A 39 11.61 0.53 -6.65
N LYS A 40 12.01 1.50 -5.82
CA LYS A 40 12.30 1.25 -4.40
C LYS A 40 11.12 0.61 -3.69
N GLU A 41 9.91 1.03 -3.99
CA GLU A 41 8.70 0.58 -3.32
C GLU A 41 8.17 -0.76 -3.83
N PHE A 42 8.38 -1.09 -5.11
CA PHE A 42 7.71 -2.22 -5.76
C PHE A 42 8.65 -3.18 -6.51
N LEU A 43 9.96 -3.04 -6.40
CA LEU A 43 10.87 -4.05 -6.92
C LEU A 43 10.69 -5.35 -6.09
N TRP A 44 10.54 -6.47 -6.80
CA TRP A 44 10.44 -7.77 -6.13
C TRP A 44 11.83 -8.30 -5.83
N LEU A 45 12.28 -8.22 -4.58
CA LEU A 45 13.67 -8.52 -4.20
C LEU A 45 14.13 -9.92 -4.59
N ASP A 46 13.24 -10.93 -4.48
CA ASP A 46 13.54 -12.32 -4.84
C ASP A 46 13.43 -12.58 -6.35
N GLN A 47 12.90 -11.64 -7.12
CA GLN A 47 12.67 -11.71 -8.55
C GLN A 47 13.03 -10.36 -9.19
N PRO A 48 14.33 -10.05 -9.39
CA PRO A 48 14.80 -8.70 -9.73
C PRO A 48 14.29 -8.15 -11.06
N ASP A 49 13.76 -9.01 -11.93
CA ASP A 49 13.14 -8.61 -13.20
C ASP A 49 11.63 -8.35 -13.07
N LYS A 50 11.06 -8.55 -11.86
CA LYS A 50 9.63 -8.38 -11.59
C LYS A 50 9.35 -7.25 -10.61
N LEU A 51 8.12 -6.74 -10.71
CA LEU A 51 7.57 -5.80 -9.75
C LEU A 51 6.47 -6.47 -8.89
N THR A 52 6.31 -6.02 -7.66
CA THR A 52 5.20 -6.41 -6.80
C THR A 52 3.89 -5.72 -7.23
N ILE A 53 3.62 -5.79 -8.53
CA ILE A 53 2.48 -5.19 -9.20
C ILE A 53 1.80 -6.24 -10.08
N GLY A 54 0.55 -6.54 -9.77
CA GLY A 54 -0.31 -7.32 -10.67
C GLY A 54 -0.91 -6.40 -11.72
N LEU A 55 -0.93 -6.85 -12.97
CA LEU A 55 -1.50 -6.18 -14.13
C LEU A 55 -2.72 -6.95 -14.64
N ALA A 56 -3.73 -6.21 -15.08
CA ALA A 56 -4.77 -6.71 -15.96
C ALA A 56 -4.59 -6.04 -17.32
N LYS A 57 -4.45 -6.83 -18.38
CA LYS A 57 -4.22 -6.35 -19.74
C LYS A 57 -5.27 -6.88 -20.71
N ASP A 58 -5.56 -6.13 -21.74
CA ASP A 58 -6.34 -6.64 -22.87
C ASP A 58 -5.48 -7.45 -23.85
N THR A 59 -6.10 -7.87 -24.95
CA THR A 59 -5.43 -8.65 -26.01
C THR A 59 -4.36 -7.86 -26.77
N ASP A 60 -4.42 -6.54 -26.73
CA ASP A 60 -3.48 -5.64 -27.39
C ASP A 60 -2.31 -5.27 -26.46
N GLY A 61 -2.34 -5.75 -25.21
CA GLY A 61 -1.33 -5.49 -24.19
C GLY A 61 -1.54 -4.19 -23.42
N GLU A 62 -2.67 -3.48 -23.63
CA GLU A 62 -2.96 -2.25 -22.88
C GLU A 62 -3.30 -2.55 -21.42
N ILE A 63 -2.73 -1.78 -20.49
CA ILE A 63 -3.00 -1.92 -19.06
C ILE A 63 -4.41 -1.41 -18.74
N LEU A 64 -5.27 -2.31 -18.33
CA LEU A 64 -6.65 -2.06 -17.89
C LEU A 64 -6.76 -1.82 -16.38
N GLY A 65 -5.80 -2.30 -15.61
CA GLY A 65 -5.78 -2.14 -14.17
C GLY A 65 -4.49 -2.62 -13.54
N ILE A 66 -4.18 -2.05 -12.37
CA ILE A 66 -3.03 -2.42 -11.55
C ILE A 66 -3.47 -2.73 -10.12
N PHE A 67 -2.74 -3.64 -9.48
CA PHE A 67 -2.85 -3.96 -8.06
C PHE A 67 -1.45 -4.10 -7.48
N CYS A 68 -1.00 -3.09 -6.74
CA CYS A 68 0.33 -3.06 -6.12
C CYS A 68 0.27 -3.61 -4.70
N PHE A 69 1.29 -4.34 -4.32
CA PHE A 69 1.45 -4.85 -2.96
C PHE A 69 2.90 -4.72 -2.49
N LYS A 70 3.11 -4.83 -1.19
CA LYS A 70 4.43 -4.78 -0.55
C LYS A 70 4.55 -5.91 0.46
N PHE A 71 5.77 -6.30 0.72
CA PHE A 71 6.09 -7.19 1.83
C PHE A 71 6.32 -6.35 3.10
N TYR A 72 5.69 -6.72 4.20
CA TYR A 72 5.95 -6.15 5.52
C TYR A 72 7.13 -6.84 6.23
N ASN A 73 7.48 -8.02 5.78
CA ASN A 73 8.61 -8.80 6.25
C ASN A 73 9.03 -9.81 5.17
N TYR A 74 10.21 -10.38 5.32
CA TYR A 74 10.83 -11.29 4.35
C TYR A 74 11.02 -12.69 4.91
N CYS A 75 10.09 -13.16 5.73
CA CYS A 75 10.08 -14.55 6.21
C CYS A 75 9.48 -15.52 5.18
N GLU A 76 9.49 -16.82 5.46
CA GLU A 76 8.98 -17.87 4.55
C GLU A 76 7.51 -17.67 4.16
N LEU A 77 6.69 -17.15 5.09
CA LEU A 77 5.30 -16.76 4.87
C LEU A 77 5.12 -15.27 5.26
N PRO A 78 5.46 -14.34 4.36
CA PRO A 78 5.44 -12.92 4.67
C PRO A 78 4.02 -12.39 4.88
N ASP A 79 3.93 -11.27 5.58
CA ASP A 79 2.73 -10.45 5.61
C ASP A 79 2.77 -9.45 4.46
N LEU A 80 1.63 -9.26 3.80
CA LEU A 80 1.51 -8.38 2.63
C LEU A 80 0.67 -7.15 2.93
N ALA A 81 1.06 -6.04 2.33
CA ALA A 81 0.29 -4.80 2.28
C ALA A 81 -0.22 -4.56 0.86
N GLY A 82 -1.52 -4.39 0.68
CA GLY A 82 -2.07 -3.78 -0.53
C GLY A 82 -1.79 -2.28 -0.54
N ALA A 83 -1.24 -1.76 -1.63
CA ALA A 83 -0.87 -0.34 -1.78
C ALA A 83 -1.82 0.39 -2.75
N LEU A 84 -1.59 0.26 -4.05
CA LEU A 84 -2.43 0.89 -5.06
C LEU A 84 -3.34 -0.16 -5.72
N TRP A 85 -4.60 0.21 -5.91
CA TRP A 85 -5.56 -0.63 -6.62
C TRP A 85 -6.45 0.24 -7.49
N LYS A 86 -6.33 0.06 -8.79
CA LYS A 86 -7.10 0.81 -9.78
C LYS A 86 -7.39 -0.02 -11.00
N VAL A 87 -8.61 0.11 -11.50
CA VAL A 87 -9.02 -0.38 -12.81
C VAL A 87 -9.64 0.79 -13.56
N THR A 88 -9.50 0.82 -14.88
CA THR A 88 -10.12 1.86 -15.71
C THR A 88 -11.63 1.69 -15.70
N SER A 89 -12.38 2.80 -15.72
CA SER A 89 -13.84 2.78 -15.69
C SER A 89 -14.46 2.02 -16.87
N ASP A 90 -13.80 2.05 -18.02
CA ASP A 90 -14.27 1.33 -19.20
C ASP A 90 -14.04 -0.17 -19.09
N ALA A 91 -12.91 -0.59 -18.49
CA ALA A 91 -12.68 -1.99 -18.18
C ALA A 91 -13.65 -2.53 -17.13
N GLU A 92 -14.00 -1.75 -16.11
CA GLU A 92 -15.02 -2.15 -15.12
C GLU A 92 -16.38 -2.39 -15.75
N LYS A 93 -16.79 -1.57 -16.72
CA LYS A 93 -18.04 -1.72 -17.46
C LYS A 93 -18.01 -2.94 -18.39
N LYS A 94 -16.87 -3.19 -19.06
CA LYS A 94 -16.70 -4.23 -20.06
C LYS A 94 -16.47 -5.62 -19.47
N TYR A 95 -15.72 -5.68 -18.37
CA TYR A 95 -15.27 -6.94 -17.76
C TYR A 95 -15.73 -7.05 -16.32
N GLN A 96 -16.68 -7.95 -16.11
CA GLN A 96 -17.25 -8.16 -14.79
C GLN A 96 -16.17 -8.50 -13.74
N MET A 97 -16.17 -7.74 -12.63
CA MET A 97 -15.32 -8.01 -11.47
C MET A 97 -13.81 -7.99 -11.76
N ILE A 98 -13.38 -7.31 -12.82
CA ILE A 98 -11.96 -7.31 -13.23
C ILE A 98 -11.01 -6.93 -12.10
N GLY A 99 -11.33 -5.91 -11.31
CA GLY A 99 -10.53 -5.51 -10.16
C GLY A 99 -10.42 -6.59 -9.10
N VAL A 100 -11.53 -7.27 -8.80
CA VAL A 100 -11.53 -8.39 -7.84
C VAL A 100 -10.74 -9.58 -8.38
N ARG A 101 -10.88 -9.90 -9.66
CA ARG A 101 -10.11 -10.96 -10.32
C ARG A 101 -8.62 -10.65 -10.27
N LEU A 102 -8.21 -9.42 -10.58
CA LEU A 102 -6.83 -8.97 -10.51
C LEU A 102 -6.27 -9.14 -9.10
N ARG A 103 -6.97 -8.66 -8.07
CA ARG A 103 -6.57 -8.87 -6.68
C ARG A 103 -6.45 -10.35 -6.33
N GLN A 104 -7.39 -11.18 -6.78
CA GLN A 104 -7.35 -12.63 -6.50
C GLN A 104 -6.14 -13.32 -7.13
N VAL A 105 -5.69 -12.88 -8.31
CA VAL A 105 -4.46 -13.41 -8.93
C VAL A 105 -3.27 -13.17 -8.02
N VAL A 106 -3.09 -11.96 -7.49
CA VAL A 106 -2.00 -11.66 -6.55
C VAL A 106 -2.12 -12.52 -5.30
N ILE A 107 -3.29 -12.51 -4.63
CA ILE A 107 -3.50 -13.24 -3.37
C ILE A 107 -3.29 -14.76 -3.53
N LYS A 108 -3.60 -15.34 -4.68
CA LYS A 108 -3.43 -16.79 -4.91
C LYS A 108 -2.01 -17.19 -5.30
N ASN A 109 -1.27 -16.30 -5.95
CA ASN A 109 0.05 -16.65 -6.51
C ASN A 109 1.22 -16.18 -5.63
N VAL A 110 0.98 -15.28 -4.68
CA VAL A 110 1.99 -14.85 -3.70
C VAL A 110 1.75 -15.58 -2.39
N LYS A 111 2.69 -16.41 -1.96
CA LYS A 111 2.63 -17.06 -0.64
C LYS A 111 2.67 -15.98 0.44
N HIS A 112 1.77 -16.04 1.41
CA HIS A 112 1.71 -15.08 2.50
C HIS A 112 0.95 -15.65 3.70
N ARG A 113 1.23 -15.14 4.90
CA ARG A 113 0.53 -15.43 6.13
C ARG A 113 -0.70 -14.53 6.30
N PHE A 114 -0.52 -13.26 6.04
CA PHE A 114 -1.53 -12.23 6.26
C PHE A 114 -1.53 -11.21 5.13
N PHE A 115 -2.71 -10.68 4.83
CA PHE A 115 -2.88 -9.60 3.86
C PHE A 115 -3.69 -8.46 4.47
N SER A 116 -3.17 -7.26 4.41
CA SER A 116 -3.88 -6.04 4.83
C SER A 116 -3.80 -4.96 3.76
N ALA A 117 -4.66 -3.97 3.86
CA ALA A 117 -4.58 -2.74 3.06
C ALA A 117 -5.06 -1.56 3.91
N ALA A 118 -4.24 -0.54 4.02
CA ALA A 118 -4.60 0.72 4.66
C ALA A 118 -5.09 1.74 3.62
N GLY A 119 -5.93 2.68 4.05
CA GLY A 119 -6.37 3.78 3.19
C GLY A 119 -7.42 3.40 2.13
N ALA A 120 -8.14 2.29 2.32
CA ALA A 120 -9.24 1.92 1.44
C ALA A 120 -10.37 2.96 1.49
N GLY A 121 -10.77 3.50 0.34
CA GLY A 121 -11.88 4.44 0.24
C GLY A 121 -13.25 3.77 0.43
N GLU A 122 -14.30 4.57 0.62
CA GLU A 122 -15.68 4.08 0.82
C GLU A 122 -16.16 3.17 -0.32
N GLN A 123 -15.74 3.42 -1.56
CA GLN A 123 -16.10 2.56 -2.70
C GLN A 123 -15.55 1.13 -2.53
N THR A 124 -14.35 1.00 -1.98
CA THR A 124 -13.68 -0.30 -1.75
C THR A 124 -14.34 -1.07 -0.60
N LYS A 125 -14.96 -0.37 0.35
CA LYS A 125 -15.66 -0.97 1.49
C LYS A 125 -16.73 -1.99 1.09
N ASN A 126 -17.53 -1.67 0.08
CA ASN A 126 -18.57 -2.59 -0.39
C ASN A 126 -17.97 -3.84 -1.03
N THR A 127 -16.88 -3.69 -1.77
CA THR A 127 -16.11 -4.81 -2.32
C THR A 127 -15.56 -5.70 -1.21
N TYR A 128 -15.00 -5.11 -0.15
CA TYR A 128 -14.47 -5.87 0.99
C TYR A 128 -15.58 -6.63 1.73
N LYS A 129 -16.74 -6.01 1.95
CA LYS A 129 -17.90 -6.68 2.54
C LYS A 129 -18.37 -7.87 1.69
N MET A 130 -18.47 -7.68 0.37
CA MET A 130 -18.83 -8.73 -0.56
C MET A 130 -17.85 -9.92 -0.53
N LEU A 131 -16.55 -9.62 -0.40
CA LEU A 131 -15.49 -10.62 -0.28
C LEU A 131 -15.38 -11.22 1.14
N ARG A 132 -16.22 -10.80 2.10
CA ARG A 132 -16.21 -11.21 3.51
C ARG A 132 -14.87 -10.92 4.20
N LEU A 133 -14.20 -9.85 3.77
CA LEU A 133 -12.97 -9.38 4.41
C LEU A 133 -13.30 -8.54 5.64
N GLN A 134 -12.47 -8.63 6.65
CA GLN A 134 -12.56 -7.74 7.80
C GLN A 134 -12.17 -6.33 7.35
N TRP A 135 -12.92 -5.34 7.77
CA TRP A 135 -12.59 -3.94 7.56
C TRP A 135 -12.97 -3.14 8.79
N ASN A 136 -12.21 -2.09 9.06
CA ASN A 136 -12.50 -1.17 10.16
C ASN A 136 -12.05 0.23 9.78
N GLN A 137 -12.61 1.23 10.43
CA GLN A 137 -12.17 2.61 10.26
C GLN A 137 -10.95 2.85 11.14
N MET A 138 -9.85 3.29 10.52
CA MET A 138 -8.66 3.70 11.27
C MET A 138 -8.96 5.02 11.99
N LYS A 139 -8.65 5.06 13.27
CA LYS A 139 -8.62 6.32 14.00
C LYS A 139 -7.35 7.07 13.63
N GLN A 140 -7.49 8.31 13.27
CA GLN A 140 -6.35 9.18 12.98
C GLN A 140 -5.96 9.91 14.27
N TYR A 141 -4.73 9.73 14.68
CA TYR A 141 -4.15 10.42 15.84
C TYR A 141 -3.20 11.49 15.33
N TYR A 142 -3.23 12.65 15.96
CA TYR A 142 -2.36 13.77 15.60
C TYR A 142 -1.53 14.14 16.81
N ILE A 143 -0.24 14.34 16.60
CA ILE A 143 0.65 15.01 17.55
C ILE A 143 0.91 16.39 16.96
N ILE A 144 0.47 17.43 17.64
CA ILE A 144 0.59 18.80 17.18
C ILE A 144 1.67 19.50 18.00
N ASN A 145 2.56 20.19 17.31
CA ASN A 145 3.49 21.08 17.98
C ASN A 145 2.75 22.38 18.38
N PRO A 146 2.53 22.63 19.68
CA PRO A 146 1.77 23.80 20.15
C PRO A 146 2.47 25.15 19.89
N LEU A 147 3.75 25.11 19.48
CA LEU A 147 4.54 26.30 19.18
C LEU A 147 4.38 26.78 17.74
N ILE A 148 3.67 26.03 16.88
CA ILE A 148 3.45 26.34 15.46
C ILE A 148 2.00 26.80 15.27
N ASN A 149 1.80 27.99 14.75
CA ASN A 149 0.48 28.55 14.47
C ASN A 149 -0.06 28.25 13.07
N GLU A 150 0.80 27.85 12.14
CA GLU A 150 0.43 27.48 10.76
C GLU A 150 1.03 26.13 10.39
N TYR A 151 0.17 25.20 9.93
CA TYR A 151 0.57 23.89 9.46
C TYR A 151 0.49 23.84 7.94
N LYS A 152 1.65 23.73 7.27
CA LYS A 152 1.73 23.74 5.80
C LYS A 152 1.23 22.45 5.14
N LEU A 153 1.14 21.36 5.90
CA LEU A 153 0.78 20.03 5.38
C LEU A 153 -0.66 19.59 5.72
N THR A 154 -1.39 20.36 6.52
CA THR A 154 -2.76 20.04 6.94
C THR A 154 -3.65 21.26 6.85
N GLU A 155 -4.55 21.29 5.88
CA GLU A 155 -5.42 22.43 5.62
C GLU A 155 -6.62 22.56 6.59
N HIS A 156 -6.94 21.55 7.41
CA HIS A 156 -8.21 21.49 8.16
C HIS A 156 -8.10 21.02 9.62
N LEU A 157 -7.04 21.39 10.33
CA LEU A 157 -7.04 21.17 11.79
C LEU A 157 -7.78 22.33 12.49
N SER A 158 -9.03 22.09 12.84
CA SER A 158 -9.71 22.95 13.80
C SER A 158 -9.12 22.65 15.20
N LEU A 159 -8.27 23.53 15.70
CA LEU A 159 -7.66 23.42 17.03
C LEU A 159 -8.72 23.33 18.16
N ASN A 160 -9.96 23.75 17.90
CA ASN A 160 -11.08 23.67 18.84
C ASN A 160 -11.66 22.26 19.02
N ALA A 161 -11.25 21.28 18.21
CA ALA A 161 -11.70 19.89 18.29
C ALA A 161 -10.69 18.97 19.00
N LEU A 162 -9.57 19.51 19.47
CA LEU A 162 -8.54 18.74 20.15
C LEU A 162 -8.92 18.58 21.63
N GLU A 163 -9.54 17.47 21.97
CA GLU A 163 -9.55 17.00 23.36
C GLU A 163 -8.11 16.69 23.76
N THR A 164 -7.48 17.59 24.48
CA THR A 164 -6.18 17.35 25.12
C THR A 164 -6.38 16.41 26.30
N SER A 165 -6.54 15.12 26.04
CA SER A 165 -6.49 14.12 27.09
C SER A 165 -5.01 13.83 27.42
N THR A 166 -4.46 14.55 28.36
CA THR A 166 -3.11 14.30 28.91
C THR A 166 -3.13 13.38 30.12
N SER A 167 -4.29 12.94 30.58
CA SER A 167 -4.40 12.10 31.78
C SER A 167 -4.36 10.62 31.43
N GLY A 168 -3.30 9.95 31.84
CA GLY A 168 -3.23 8.48 31.88
C GLY A 168 -2.44 7.80 30.74
N LEU A 169 -1.67 8.54 29.94
CA LEU A 169 -0.65 7.91 29.11
C LEU A 169 0.50 7.46 30.02
N PRO A 170 0.97 6.22 29.91
CA PRO A 170 2.22 5.83 30.56
C PRO A 170 3.34 6.77 30.09
N ASP A 171 4.35 6.97 30.92
CA ASP A 171 5.56 7.68 30.52
C ASP A 171 6.17 6.99 29.31
N ILE A 172 5.84 7.52 28.12
CA ILE A 172 6.39 7.03 26.85
C ILE A 172 7.57 7.93 26.54
N GLU A 173 8.76 7.36 26.62
CA GLU A 173 9.96 8.00 26.11
C GLU A 173 9.99 7.82 24.58
N MET A 174 9.96 8.93 23.85
CA MET A 174 10.15 8.92 22.39
C MET A 174 11.61 9.21 22.10
N LYS A 175 12.30 8.24 21.48
CA LYS A 175 13.68 8.41 21.01
C LYS A 175 13.67 8.60 19.50
N CYS A 176 14.31 9.65 19.02
CA CYS A 176 14.63 9.78 17.59
C CYS A 176 15.78 8.83 17.27
N VAL A 177 15.63 8.07 16.21
CA VAL A 177 16.64 7.15 15.70
C VAL A 177 17.14 7.73 14.38
N ASP A 178 18.44 8.07 14.32
CA ASP A 178 19.03 8.74 13.17
C ASP A 178 19.49 7.77 12.07
N ASN A 179 19.65 6.49 12.43
CA ASN A 179 20.04 5.46 11.46
C ASN A 179 19.46 4.08 11.85
N VAL A 180 19.33 3.20 10.86
CA VAL A 180 18.74 1.87 11.04
C VAL A 180 19.57 0.96 11.94
N GLU A 181 20.88 1.15 12.00
CA GLU A 181 21.76 0.34 12.86
C GLU A 181 21.37 0.44 14.35
N GLU A 182 20.85 1.58 14.78
CA GLU A 182 20.37 1.74 16.16
C GLU A 182 19.13 0.87 16.45
N LEU A 183 18.37 0.51 15.42
CA LEU A 183 17.20 -0.39 15.58
C LEU A 183 17.58 -1.85 15.66
N ARG A 184 18.82 -2.23 15.30
CA ARG A 184 19.26 -3.64 15.35
C ARG A 184 19.29 -4.19 16.79
N CYS A 185 19.38 -3.33 17.79
CA CYS A 185 19.28 -3.75 19.18
C CYS A 185 17.83 -3.98 19.66
N PHE A 186 16.83 -3.58 18.86
CA PHE A 186 15.43 -3.82 19.20
C PHE A 186 15.07 -5.27 18.83
N ASP A 187 14.46 -5.95 19.78
CA ASP A 187 14.01 -7.34 19.60
C ASP A 187 12.67 -7.37 18.87
N PHE A 188 12.71 -7.38 17.53
CA PHE A 188 11.52 -7.44 16.68
C PHE A 188 10.73 -8.73 16.87
N ASP A 189 11.35 -9.83 17.29
CA ASP A 189 10.68 -11.11 17.48
C ASP A 189 9.61 -11.02 18.59
N ARG A 190 9.77 -10.11 19.56
CA ARG A 190 8.78 -9.88 20.62
C ARG A 190 7.45 -9.36 20.12
N ILE A 191 7.40 -8.81 18.90
CA ILE A 191 6.18 -8.29 18.28
C ILE A 191 5.76 -9.10 17.05
N SER A 192 6.40 -10.24 16.80
CA SER A 192 6.13 -11.09 15.64
C SER A 192 4.69 -11.66 15.58
N ASP A 193 4.02 -11.74 16.73
CA ASP A 193 2.61 -12.16 16.82
C ASP A 193 1.63 -11.04 16.45
N ILE A 194 2.10 -9.80 16.33
CA ILE A 194 1.27 -8.66 15.92
C ILE A 194 1.11 -8.70 14.40
N LEU A 195 -0.14 -8.61 13.92
CA LEU A 195 -0.42 -8.63 12.48
C LEU A 195 -0.89 -7.25 11.99
N PRO A 196 -0.35 -6.74 10.89
CA PRO A 196 0.82 -7.27 10.14
C PRO A 196 2.14 -7.03 10.89
N PHE A 197 3.02 -7.99 10.85
CA PHE A 197 4.36 -7.88 11.44
C PHE A 197 5.31 -7.16 10.47
N LYS A 198 6.00 -6.15 10.96
CA LYS A 198 7.03 -5.40 10.23
C LYS A 198 8.38 -5.68 10.87
N ASP A 199 9.27 -6.30 10.13
CA ASP A 199 10.63 -6.57 10.57
C ASP A 199 11.59 -5.41 10.24
N LEU A 200 12.85 -5.57 10.60
CA LEU A 200 13.88 -4.56 10.30
C LEU A 200 14.07 -4.38 8.79
N GLY A 201 13.98 -5.45 7.99
CA GLY A 201 14.11 -5.38 6.54
C GLY A 201 13.02 -4.56 5.86
N TYR A 202 11.84 -4.38 6.49
CA TYR A 202 10.82 -3.46 6.00
C TYR A 202 11.21 -1.99 6.21
N ILE A 203 12.03 -1.71 7.24
CA ILE A 203 12.43 -0.35 7.63
C ILE A 203 13.68 0.12 6.83
N GLU A 204 14.59 -0.78 6.46
CA GLU A 204 15.76 -0.53 5.62
C GLU A 204 15.37 -0.13 4.19
#